data_3bb3c4acc80b28fa4893d5a92ed50523
#
_entry.id   3bb3c4acc80b28fa4893d5a92ed50523
#
_cell.length_a   1.000
_cell.length_b   1.000
_cell.length_c   1.000
_cell.angle_alpha   90.00
_cell.angle_beta   90.00
_cell.angle_gamma   90.00
#
_symmetry.space_group_name_H-M   'P 1'
#
loop_
_entity.id
_entity.type
_entity.pdbx_description
1 polymer ?
#
loop_
_entity_poly.entity_id
_entity_poly.type
_entity_poly.pdbx_seq_one_letter_code
_entity_poly.pdbx_strand_id
1 'polypeptide(L)'
;MRIVCLDLEGVLVPEIWIEFAERAGIPALARTTRDEPDYDRLMAGRLALLREHGLGLPDIQRVIRDMGPLEGARSFLDALRESYQLIILSDTFYEFAHPLMRQLGMPTLFCHSLEADAAGTLVNYRLRMPDQKRAAVRRLKELNFRVVAAGDSYNDIAMLGEADQGILFRPPDAVAREFPQYPVARSYGELRKSIDEGFHAPRA
;
A
#
# COMPACT_ATOMS: atom_id res chain seq x y z
N MET A 1 13.45 18.35 7.55
CA MET A 1 13.66 17.36 6.46
C MET A 1 12.33 17.05 5.80
N ARG A 2 12.29 16.60 4.53
CA ARG A 2 11.09 16.33 3.74
C ARG A 2 10.99 14.84 3.48
N ILE A 3 9.82 14.24 3.70
CA ILE A 3 9.59 12.82 3.47
C ILE A 3 8.22 12.59 2.79
N VAL A 4 8.20 11.73 1.80
CA VAL A 4 6.98 11.29 1.11
C VAL A 4 6.58 9.92 1.65
N CYS A 5 5.33 9.78 2.06
CA CYS A 5 4.72 8.53 2.45
C CYS A 5 3.72 8.11 1.37
N LEU A 6 3.92 6.95 0.76
CA LEU A 6 3.03 6.43 -0.28
C LEU A 6 2.36 5.14 0.19
N ASP A 7 1.10 4.94 -0.15
CA ASP A 7 0.56 3.59 -0.16
C ASP A 7 1.22 2.76 -1.27
N LEU A 8 1.08 1.44 -1.21
CA LEU A 8 1.63 0.49 -2.16
C LEU A 8 0.60 0.09 -3.22
N GLU A 9 -0.47 -0.57 -2.78
CA GLU A 9 -1.52 -1.11 -3.65
C GLU A 9 -2.39 0.03 -4.18
N GLY A 10 -2.80 -0.01 -5.45
CA GLY A 10 -3.50 1.11 -6.10
C GLY A 10 -2.61 2.32 -6.46
N VAL A 11 -1.47 2.49 -5.79
CA VAL A 11 -0.53 3.61 -6.04
C VAL A 11 0.70 3.19 -6.84
N LEU A 12 1.34 2.09 -6.49
CA LEU A 12 2.60 1.62 -7.10
C LEU A 12 2.49 0.24 -7.74
N VAL A 13 1.57 -0.58 -7.23
CA VAL A 13 1.31 -1.95 -7.70
C VAL A 13 -0.20 -2.17 -7.77
N PRO A 14 -0.67 -3.17 -8.54
CA PRO A 14 -2.07 -3.58 -8.50
C PRO A 14 -2.47 -4.12 -7.11
N GLU A 15 -3.77 -4.20 -6.85
CA GLU A 15 -4.34 -4.86 -5.67
C GLU A 15 -3.94 -6.32 -5.62
N ILE A 16 -3.08 -6.70 -4.68
CA ILE A 16 -2.41 -8.01 -4.67
C ILE A 16 -3.41 -9.16 -4.55
N TRP A 17 -4.38 -9.05 -3.63
CA TRP A 17 -5.34 -10.13 -3.44
C TRP A 17 -6.31 -10.29 -4.63
N ILE A 18 -6.69 -9.19 -5.28
CA ILE A 18 -7.59 -9.21 -6.44
C ILE A 18 -6.86 -9.86 -7.62
N GLU A 19 -5.68 -9.39 -7.93
CA GLU A 19 -4.86 -9.92 -9.03
C GLU A 19 -4.47 -11.39 -8.78
N PHE A 20 -4.14 -11.74 -7.54
CA PHE A 20 -3.83 -13.11 -7.16
C PHE A 20 -5.06 -14.02 -7.35
N ALA A 21 -6.23 -13.59 -6.90
CA ALA A 21 -7.48 -14.34 -7.06
C ALA A 21 -7.79 -14.63 -8.55
N GLU A 22 -7.60 -13.63 -9.41
CA GLU A 22 -7.82 -13.76 -10.85
C GLU A 22 -6.85 -14.77 -11.47
N ARG A 23 -5.55 -14.61 -11.22
CA ARG A 23 -4.50 -15.49 -11.77
C ARG A 23 -4.55 -16.92 -11.22
N ALA A 24 -4.94 -17.08 -9.97
CA ALA A 24 -5.12 -18.39 -9.35
C ALA A 24 -6.45 -19.08 -9.74
N GLY A 25 -7.39 -18.35 -10.36
CA GLY A 25 -8.72 -18.85 -10.68
C GLY A 25 -9.59 -19.10 -9.44
N ILE A 26 -9.37 -18.36 -8.34
CA ILE A 26 -10.08 -18.50 -7.07
C ILE A 26 -10.76 -17.16 -6.72
N PRO A 27 -11.93 -16.86 -7.30
CA PRO A 27 -12.60 -15.56 -7.11
C PRO A 27 -12.88 -15.20 -5.64
N ALA A 28 -13.08 -16.20 -4.79
CA ALA A 28 -13.35 -15.99 -3.36
C ALA A 28 -12.19 -15.30 -2.61
N LEU A 29 -10.96 -15.35 -3.12
CA LEU A 29 -9.80 -14.64 -2.56
C LEU A 29 -9.82 -13.13 -2.84
N ALA A 30 -10.60 -12.68 -3.84
CA ALA A 30 -10.73 -11.25 -4.19
C ALA A 30 -11.60 -10.46 -3.18
N ARG A 31 -12.27 -11.13 -2.24
CA ARG A 31 -13.06 -10.43 -1.20
C ARG A 31 -12.19 -9.43 -0.44
N THR A 32 -12.78 -8.29 -0.13
CA THR A 32 -12.14 -7.18 0.57
C THR A 32 -12.86 -6.89 1.89
N THR A 33 -12.38 -5.91 2.64
CA THR A 33 -13.06 -5.41 3.85
C THR A 33 -14.43 -4.78 3.56
N ARG A 34 -14.78 -4.53 2.29
CA ARG A 34 -16.14 -4.14 1.88
C ARG A 34 -17.12 -5.31 1.92
N ASP A 35 -16.62 -6.53 1.67
CA ASP A 35 -17.42 -7.77 1.65
C ASP A 35 -17.45 -8.45 3.02
N GLU A 36 -16.37 -8.35 3.78
CA GLU A 36 -16.23 -8.84 5.16
C GLU A 36 -15.50 -7.77 5.99
N PRO A 37 -16.24 -6.93 6.73
CA PRO A 37 -15.66 -5.85 7.53
C PRO A 37 -14.76 -6.32 8.67
N ASP A 38 -14.96 -7.54 9.16
CA ASP A 38 -14.11 -8.16 10.17
C ASP A 38 -12.83 -8.69 9.50
N TYR A 39 -11.73 -7.98 9.71
CA TYR A 39 -10.44 -8.30 9.10
C TYR A 39 -9.93 -9.69 9.49
N ASP A 40 -10.16 -10.11 10.74
CA ASP A 40 -9.72 -11.44 11.21
C ASP A 40 -10.51 -12.56 10.50
N ARG A 41 -11.81 -12.37 10.29
CA ARG A 41 -12.64 -13.28 9.50
C ARG A 41 -12.24 -13.31 8.03
N LEU A 42 -11.97 -12.15 7.46
CA LEU A 42 -11.49 -12.04 6.08
C LEU A 42 -10.18 -12.82 5.89
N MET A 43 -9.21 -12.61 6.78
CA MET A 43 -7.91 -13.29 6.70
C MET A 43 -8.02 -14.78 7.00
N ALA A 44 -8.83 -15.19 7.99
CA ALA A 44 -9.09 -16.60 8.26
C ALA A 44 -9.69 -17.32 7.05
N GLY A 45 -10.65 -16.68 6.35
CA GLY A 45 -11.24 -17.19 5.11
C GLY A 45 -10.20 -17.33 3.98
N ARG A 46 -9.33 -16.34 3.80
CA ARG A 46 -8.23 -16.38 2.81
C ARG A 46 -7.24 -17.52 3.11
N LEU A 47 -6.80 -17.66 4.37
CA LEU A 47 -5.89 -18.74 4.77
C LEU A 47 -6.52 -20.12 4.59
N ALA A 48 -7.83 -20.27 4.86
CA ALA A 48 -8.56 -21.52 4.63
C ALA A 48 -8.61 -21.88 3.14
N LEU A 49 -8.95 -20.92 2.27
CA LEU A 49 -9.00 -21.10 0.82
C LEU A 49 -7.62 -21.48 0.25
N LEU A 50 -6.55 -20.80 0.69
CA LEU A 50 -5.20 -21.14 0.25
C LEU A 50 -4.83 -22.58 0.61
N ARG A 51 -5.18 -23.02 1.83
CA ARG A 51 -4.96 -24.39 2.28
C ARG A 51 -5.79 -25.41 1.49
N GLU A 52 -7.06 -25.11 1.25
CA GLU A 52 -7.96 -25.96 0.47
C GLU A 52 -7.43 -26.20 -0.95
N HIS A 53 -6.88 -25.16 -1.56
CA HIS A 53 -6.30 -25.23 -2.90
C HIS A 53 -4.82 -25.65 -2.93
N GLY A 54 -4.23 -26.00 -1.79
CA GLY A 54 -2.82 -26.42 -1.69
C GLY A 54 -1.81 -25.33 -2.07
N LEU A 55 -2.18 -24.06 -1.93
CA LEU A 55 -1.34 -22.91 -2.29
C LEU A 55 -0.54 -22.44 -1.08
N GLY A 56 0.78 -22.54 -1.20
CA GLY A 56 1.71 -22.02 -0.22
C GLY A 56 2.31 -20.67 -0.60
N LEU A 57 3.13 -20.13 0.29
CA LEU A 57 3.83 -18.87 0.07
C LEU A 57 4.66 -18.84 -1.23
N PRO A 58 5.39 -19.93 -1.63
CA PRO A 58 6.11 -19.92 -2.90
C PRO A 58 5.23 -19.76 -4.13
N ASP A 59 4.01 -20.32 -4.12
CA ASP A 59 3.06 -20.21 -5.23
C ASP A 59 2.53 -18.79 -5.36
N ILE A 60 2.16 -18.20 -4.23
CA ILE A 60 1.69 -16.80 -4.13
C ILE A 60 2.80 -15.85 -4.61
N GLN A 61 4.03 -16.02 -4.13
CA GLN A 61 5.16 -15.18 -4.53
C GLN A 61 5.50 -15.31 -6.02
N ARG A 62 5.26 -16.47 -6.63
CA ARG A 62 5.41 -16.64 -8.08
C ARG A 62 4.42 -15.77 -8.84
N VAL A 63 3.14 -15.84 -8.49
CA VAL A 63 2.09 -15.02 -9.10
C VAL A 63 2.38 -13.53 -8.91
N ILE A 64 2.70 -13.10 -7.69
CA ILE A 64 2.99 -11.70 -7.37
C ILE A 64 4.21 -11.18 -8.16
N ARG A 65 5.22 -11.99 -8.37
CA ARG A 65 6.39 -11.61 -9.18
C ARG A 65 6.00 -11.26 -10.61
N ASP A 66 5.06 -12.02 -11.16
CA ASP A 66 4.60 -11.85 -12.53
C ASP A 66 3.58 -10.71 -12.70
N MET A 67 3.04 -10.15 -11.61
CA MET A 67 2.15 -8.99 -11.66
C MET A 67 2.89 -7.73 -12.13
N GLY A 68 4.06 -7.49 -11.58
CA GLY A 68 4.83 -6.27 -11.81
C GLY A 68 4.25 -5.01 -11.16
N PRO A 69 5.05 -3.93 -11.11
CA PRO A 69 4.57 -2.59 -10.73
C PRO A 69 3.63 -2.00 -11.79
N LEU A 70 2.83 -1.02 -11.39
CA LEU A 70 2.07 -0.18 -12.31
C LEU A 70 3.02 0.56 -13.27
N GLU A 71 2.55 0.78 -14.50
CA GLU A 71 3.35 1.49 -15.51
C GLU A 71 3.81 2.86 -15.01
N GLY A 72 5.12 3.11 -15.09
CA GLY A 72 5.73 4.35 -14.63
C GLY A 72 6.04 4.41 -13.12
N ALA A 73 5.56 3.47 -12.29
CA ALA A 73 5.74 3.51 -10.84
C ALA A 73 7.22 3.51 -10.45
N ARG A 74 8.05 2.68 -11.08
CA ARG A 74 9.49 2.62 -10.81
C ARG A 74 10.18 3.94 -11.12
N SER A 75 9.97 4.49 -12.29
CA SER A 75 10.56 5.78 -12.70
C SER A 75 10.10 6.92 -11.82
N PHE A 76 8.85 6.91 -11.39
CA PHE A 76 8.32 7.88 -10.43
C PHE A 76 9.04 7.81 -9.09
N LEU A 77 9.23 6.60 -8.53
CA LEU A 77 9.97 6.44 -7.28
C LEU A 77 11.42 6.89 -7.41
N ASP A 78 12.09 6.57 -8.51
CA ASP A 78 13.47 6.98 -8.73
C ASP A 78 13.59 8.50 -8.79
N ALA A 79 12.68 9.18 -9.50
CA ALA A 79 12.62 10.65 -9.55
C ALA A 79 12.29 11.29 -8.19
N LEU A 80 11.43 10.66 -7.36
CA LEU A 80 11.16 11.16 -6.01
C LEU A 80 12.38 11.10 -5.11
N ARG A 81 13.15 10.00 -5.19
CA ARG A 81 14.35 9.78 -4.38
C ARG A 81 15.46 10.81 -4.62
N GLU A 82 15.50 11.43 -5.78
CA GLU A 82 16.44 12.52 -6.09
C GLU A 82 16.19 13.76 -5.21
N SER A 83 14.97 13.95 -4.72
CA SER A 83 14.56 15.17 -4.03
C SER A 83 14.11 14.96 -2.57
N TYR A 84 13.60 13.75 -2.26
CA TYR A 84 12.92 13.48 -0.99
C TYR A 84 13.32 12.14 -0.40
N GLN A 85 13.20 12.03 0.94
CA GLN A 85 13.14 10.74 1.59
C GLN A 85 11.78 10.08 1.25
N LEU A 86 11.75 8.75 1.18
CA LEU A 86 10.59 8.00 0.76
C LEU A 86 10.36 6.79 1.66
N ILE A 87 9.12 6.62 2.11
CA ILE A 87 8.65 5.41 2.80
C ILE A 87 7.33 4.97 2.16
N ILE A 88 7.18 3.68 1.93
CA ILE A 88 5.93 3.03 1.58
C ILE A 88 5.26 2.53 2.86
N LEU A 89 4.00 2.88 3.05
CA LEU A 89 3.16 2.48 4.18
C LEU A 89 1.97 1.67 3.64
N SER A 90 1.92 0.37 3.90
CA SER A 90 0.92 -0.51 3.29
C SER A 90 0.34 -1.51 4.29
N ASP A 91 -0.91 -1.87 4.11
CA ASP A 91 -1.58 -2.92 4.88
C ASP A 91 -1.38 -4.32 4.28
N THR A 92 -0.48 -4.45 3.32
CA THR A 92 0.00 -5.73 2.79
C THR A 92 0.96 -6.44 3.75
N PHE A 93 1.59 -7.51 3.27
CA PHE A 93 2.54 -8.33 4.03
C PHE A 93 3.92 -8.33 3.37
N TYR A 94 5.00 -8.35 4.17
CA TYR A 94 6.38 -8.39 3.65
C TYR A 94 6.60 -9.55 2.69
N GLU A 95 6.05 -10.71 3.01
CA GLU A 95 6.21 -11.94 2.24
C GLU A 95 5.57 -11.82 0.85
N PHE A 96 4.48 -11.06 0.74
CA PHE A 96 3.83 -10.77 -0.53
C PHE A 96 4.53 -9.63 -1.28
N ALA A 97 4.86 -8.56 -0.59
CA ALA A 97 5.45 -7.38 -1.21
C ALA A 97 6.87 -7.60 -1.74
N HIS A 98 7.66 -8.50 -1.15
CA HIS A 98 9.07 -8.66 -1.43
C HIS A 98 9.43 -8.81 -2.92
N PRO A 99 8.72 -9.62 -3.75
CA PRO A 99 9.01 -9.69 -5.18
C PRO A 99 8.80 -8.36 -5.91
N LEU A 100 7.80 -7.58 -5.51
CA LEU A 100 7.49 -6.26 -6.09
C LEU A 100 8.47 -5.19 -5.61
N MET A 101 8.92 -5.26 -4.35
CA MET A 101 9.92 -4.34 -3.82
C MET A 101 11.24 -4.41 -4.61
N ARG A 102 11.66 -5.60 -5.04
CA ARG A 102 12.83 -5.75 -5.91
C ARG A 102 12.65 -4.99 -7.23
N GLN A 103 11.48 -5.08 -7.84
CA GLN A 103 11.16 -4.39 -9.10
C GLN A 103 11.05 -2.87 -8.90
N LEU A 104 10.62 -2.42 -7.73
CA LEU A 104 10.54 -0.99 -7.34
C LEU A 104 11.88 -0.42 -6.82
N GLY A 105 12.98 -1.23 -6.83
CA GLY A 105 14.31 -0.78 -6.37
C GLY A 105 14.46 -0.73 -4.86
N MET A 106 13.84 -1.66 -4.16
CA MET A 106 13.93 -1.85 -2.71
C MET A 106 13.64 -0.58 -1.90
N PRO A 107 12.50 0.09 -2.10
CA PRO A 107 12.12 1.21 -1.23
C PRO A 107 11.92 0.73 0.21
N THR A 108 12.06 1.65 1.18
CA THR A 108 11.67 1.37 2.56
C THR A 108 10.18 1.06 2.61
N LEU A 109 9.80 -0.07 3.18
CA LEU A 109 8.43 -0.53 3.32
C LEU A 109 8.11 -0.78 4.80
N PHE A 110 7.00 -0.25 5.26
CA PHE A 110 6.37 -0.60 6.54
C PHE A 110 5.03 -1.26 6.25
N CYS A 111 4.92 -2.53 6.60
CA CYS A 111 3.70 -3.32 6.41
C CYS A 111 3.58 -4.40 7.49
N HIS A 112 2.68 -5.35 7.31
CA HIS A 112 2.44 -6.48 8.18
C HIS A 112 3.34 -7.68 7.81
N SER A 113 3.19 -8.80 8.49
CA SER A 113 3.91 -10.04 8.18
C SER A 113 2.97 -11.26 8.22
N LEU A 114 3.29 -12.26 7.38
CA LEU A 114 2.65 -13.57 7.39
C LEU A 114 3.54 -14.57 8.12
N GLU A 115 2.91 -15.56 8.71
CA GLU A 115 3.61 -16.70 9.29
C GLU A 115 3.39 -17.92 8.40
N ALA A 116 4.50 -18.53 7.95
CA ALA A 116 4.47 -19.76 7.18
C ALA A 116 5.21 -20.86 7.95
N ASP A 117 4.73 -22.10 7.81
CA ASP A 117 5.43 -23.27 8.34
C ASP A 117 6.64 -23.65 7.47
N ALA A 118 7.35 -24.71 7.87
CA ALA A 118 8.53 -25.19 7.16
C ALA A 118 8.22 -25.70 5.73
N ALA A 119 6.97 -26.03 5.43
CA ALA A 119 6.51 -26.44 4.11
C ALA A 119 6.08 -25.23 3.24
N GLY A 120 6.05 -24.02 3.81
CA GLY A 120 5.61 -22.81 3.14
C GLY A 120 4.09 -22.59 3.20
N THR A 121 3.36 -23.39 4.00
CA THR A 121 1.92 -23.17 4.22
C THR A 121 1.70 -21.95 5.09
N LEU A 122 0.84 -21.03 4.67
CA LEU A 122 0.49 -19.88 5.48
C LEU A 122 -0.40 -20.32 6.64
N VAL A 123 0.08 -20.11 7.86
CA VAL A 123 -0.59 -20.55 9.09
C VAL A 123 -1.21 -19.41 9.88
N ASN A 124 -0.66 -18.20 9.77
CA ASN A 124 -1.13 -17.04 10.51
C ASN A 124 -0.69 -15.74 9.84
N TYR A 125 -1.16 -14.62 10.35
CA TYR A 125 -0.67 -13.28 10.03
C TYR A 125 -0.44 -12.48 11.32
N ARG A 126 0.41 -11.48 11.23
CA ARG A 126 0.72 -10.60 12.34
C ARG A 126 0.62 -9.15 11.90
N LEU A 127 -0.34 -8.43 12.46
CA LEU A 127 -0.41 -6.98 12.29
C LEU A 127 0.75 -6.32 13.03
N ARG A 128 1.44 -5.42 12.35
CA ARG A 128 2.56 -4.66 12.91
C ARG A 128 2.09 -3.80 14.10
N MET A 129 0.99 -3.09 13.92
CA MET A 129 0.32 -2.28 14.94
C MET A 129 -1.03 -1.80 14.40
N PRO A 130 -1.99 -1.42 15.26
CA PRO A 130 -3.22 -0.77 14.83
C PRO A 130 -2.94 0.57 14.14
N ASP A 131 -3.73 0.91 13.10
CA ASP A 131 -3.67 2.20 12.37
C ASP A 131 -2.23 2.58 11.98
N GLN A 132 -1.49 1.59 11.45
CA GLN A 132 -0.04 1.71 11.24
C GLN A 132 0.37 2.84 10.30
N LYS A 133 -0.41 3.13 9.26
CA LYS A 133 -0.10 4.17 8.28
C LYS A 133 -0.11 5.55 8.97
N ARG A 134 -1.20 5.86 9.66
CA ARG A 134 -1.32 7.10 10.43
C ARG A 134 -0.29 7.21 11.55
N ALA A 135 -0.08 6.11 12.30
CA ALA A 135 0.89 6.08 13.37
C ALA A 135 2.32 6.36 12.87
N ALA A 136 2.69 5.81 11.71
CA ALA A 136 3.99 6.08 11.10
C ALA A 136 4.15 7.56 10.73
N VAL A 137 3.15 8.16 10.07
CA VAL A 137 3.17 9.59 9.70
C VAL A 137 3.32 10.47 10.95
N ARG A 138 2.53 10.22 12.00
CA ARG A 138 2.63 10.96 13.26
C ARG A 138 4.03 10.90 13.86
N ARG A 139 4.65 9.72 13.92
CA ARG A 139 6.01 9.56 14.46
C ARG A 139 7.06 10.25 13.61
N LEU A 140 6.92 10.26 12.29
CA LEU A 140 7.80 11.03 11.41
C LEU A 140 7.70 12.54 11.66
N LYS A 141 6.48 13.06 11.91
CA LYS A 141 6.28 14.47 12.28
C LYS A 141 6.91 14.79 13.65
N GLU A 142 6.80 13.90 14.62
CA GLU A 142 7.48 14.03 15.94
C GLU A 142 9.02 14.06 15.79
N LEU A 143 9.58 13.43 14.75
CA LEU A 143 10.98 13.52 14.37
C LEU A 143 11.32 14.76 13.51
N ASN A 144 10.44 15.76 13.47
CA ASN A 144 10.57 17.01 12.70
C ASN A 144 10.63 16.83 11.17
N PHE A 145 10.13 15.73 10.63
CA PHE A 145 9.88 15.65 9.20
C PHE A 145 8.65 16.48 8.82
N ARG A 146 8.72 17.10 7.66
CA ARG A 146 7.55 17.52 6.92
C ARG A 146 7.10 16.36 6.06
N VAL A 147 5.86 15.95 6.19
CA VAL A 147 5.31 14.73 5.58
C VAL A 147 4.28 15.09 4.53
N VAL A 148 4.47 14.65 3.31
CA VAL A 148 3.42 14.59 2.29
C VAL A 148 3.05 13.12 2.10
N ALA A 149 1.75 12.80 2.15
CA ALA A 149 1.26 11.45 2.01
C ALA A 149 0.35 11.31 0.78
N ALA A 150 0.41 10.16 0.10
CA ALA A 150 -0.49 9.83 -0.98
C ALA A 150 -1.01 8.40 -0.87
N GLY A 151 -2.31 8.21 -1.17
CA GLY A 151 -3.01 6.95 -1.17
C GLY A 151 -4.22 7.01 -2.10
N ASP A 152 -4.92 5.91 -2.31
CA ASP A 152 -6.01 5.80 -3.30
C ASP A 152 -7.39 5.56 -2.69
N SER A 153 -7.46 5.08 -1.46
CA SER A 153 -8.68 4.50 -0.92
C SER A 153 -8.98 4.88 0.54
N TYR A 154 -10.09 4.38 1.07
CA TYR A 154 -10.58 4.72 2.41
C TYR A 154 -9.59 4.42 3.55
N ASN A 155 -8.81 3.35 3.43
CA ASN A 155 -7.82 2.97 4.44
C ASN A 155 -6.62 3.94 4.52
N ASP A 156 -6.48 4.86 3.55
CA ASP A 156 -5.45 5.89 3.55
C ASP A 156 -5.90 7.19 4.22
N ILE A 157 -7.20 7.41 4.36
CA ILE A 157 -7.73 8.72 4.81
C ILE A 157 -7.14 9.15 6.15
N ALA A 158 -6.98 8.23 7.09
CA ALA A 158 -6.36 8.53 8.37
C ALA A 158 -4.87 8.94 8.23
N MET A 159 -4.14 8.31 7.31
CA MET A 159 -2.76 8.67 6.97
C MET A 159 -2.69 10.05 6.30
N LEU A 160 -3.58 10.30 5.32
CA LEU A 160 -3.64 11.56 4.59
C LEU A 160 -3.96 12.73 5.51
N GLY A 161 -4.89 12.54 6.47
CA GLY A 161 -5.28 13.56 7.45
C GLY A 161 -4.22 13.85 8.50
N GLU A 162 -3.33 12.89 8.79
CA GLU A 162 -2.21 13.09 9.73
C GLU A 162 -1.03 13.82 9.08
N ALA A 163 -0.85 13.72 7.76
CA ALA A 163 0.25 14.35 7.03
C ALA A 163 0.12 15.89 7.00
N ASP A 164 1.21 16.59 6.72
CA ASP A 164 1.16 18.05 6.47
C ASP A 164 0.42 18.36 5.16
N GLN A 165 0.42 17.42 4.21
CA GLN A 165 -0.39 17.44 3.00
C GLN A 165 -0.75 16.01 2.61
N GLY A 166 -2.06 15.71 2.51
CA GLY A 166 -2.59 14.48 1.92
C GLY A 166 -2.95 14.68 0.45
N ILE A 167 -2.79 13.64 -0.36
CA ILE A 167 -3.10 13.62 -1.80
C ILE A 167 -3.82 12.31 -2.11
N LEU A 168 -4.91 12.36 -2.84
CA LEU A 168 -5.57 11.18 -3.40
C LEU A 168 -5.00 10.88 -4.78
N PHE A 169 -4.52 9.66 -4.98
CA PHE A 169 -3.97 9.19 -6.26
C PHE A 169 -4.92 8.19 -6.91
N ARG A 170 -5.48 8.53 -8.07
CA ARG A 170 -6.42 7.70 -8.83
C ARG A 170 -7.55 7.09 -7.96
N PRO A 171 -8.13 7.85 -7.02
CA PRO A 171 -9.14 7.32 -6.13
C PRO A 171 -10.40 6.90 -6.90
N PRO A 172 -11.19 5.95 -6.37
CA PRO A 172 -12.57 5.77 -6.79
C PRO A 172 -13.36 7.08 -6.65
N ASP A 173 -14.32 7.30 -7.55
CA ASP A 173 -15.11 8.55 -7.54
C ASP A 173 -15.87 8.79 -6.23
N ALA A 174 -16.27 7.72 -5.54
CA ALA A 174 -16.91 7.82 -4.22
C ALA A 174 -15.96 8.45 -3.18
N VAL A 175 -14.71 7.99 -3.13
CA VAL A 175 -13.67 8.51 -2.22
C VAL A 175 -13.37 9.98 -2.53
N ALA A 176 -13.19 10.31 -3.81
CA ALA A 176 -12.91 11.69 -4.22
C ALA A 176 -14.06 12.65 -3.85
N ARG A 177 -15.32 12.21 -3.95
CA ARG A 177 -16.49 13.02 -3.57
C ARG A 177 -16.64 13.19 -2.06
N GLU A 178 -16.32 12.15 -1.30
CA GLU A 178 -16.45 12.15 0.17
C GLU A 178 -15.35 12.97 0.85
N PHE A 179 -14.16 13.02 0.24
CA PHE A 179 -12.98 13.72 0.79
C PHE A 179 -12.46 14.83 -0.13
N PRO A 180 -13.30 15.85 -0.45
CA PRO A 180 -12.95 16.92 -1.40
C PRO A 180 -11.81 17.84 -0.91
N GLN A 181 -11.43 17.75 0.35
CA GLN A 181 -10.30 18.50 0.93
C GLN A 181 -8.93 18.04 0.42
N TYR A 182 -8.83 16.84 -0.15
CA TYR A 182 -7.57 16.34 -0.70
C TYR A 182 -7.51 16.59 -2.20
N PRO A 183 -6.40 17.14 -2.73
CA PRO A 183 -6.18 17.22 -4.16
C PRO A 183 -6.13 15.80 -4.76
N VAL A 184 -6.69 15.66 -5.97
CA VAL A 184 -6.71 14.40 -6.71
C VAL A 184 -5.67 14.47 -7.82
N ALA A 185 -4.75 13.51 -7.85
CA ALA A 185 -3.81 13.29 -8.93
C ALA A 185 -4.19 12.01 -9.71
N ARG A 186 -4.21 12.06 -11.04
CA ARG A 186 -4.59 10.94 -11.92
C ARG A 186 -3.42 10.37 -12.71
N SER A 187 -2.26 11.01 -12.63
CA SER A 187 -1.01 10.58 -13.25
C SER A 187 0.15 10.79 -12.29
N TYR A 188 1.27 10.09 -12.48
CA TYR A 188 2.47 10.31 -11.67
C TYR A 188 3.06 11.72 -11.85
N GLY A 189 2.85 12.34 -13.00
CA GLY A 189 3.23 13.74 -13.22
C GLY A 189 2.43 14.70 -12.35
N GLU A 190 1.12 14.51 -12.27
CA GLU A 190 0.25 15.30 -11.38
C GLU A 190 0.56 15.01 -9.90
N LEU A 191 0.79 13.74 -9.54
CA LEU A 191 1.17 13.37 -8.19
C LEU A 191 2.49 14.04 -7.77
N ARG A 192 3.52 14.01 -8.64
CA ARG A 192 4.78 14.70 -8.40
C ARG A 192 4.59 16.19 -8.17
N LYS A 193 3.80 16.84 -9.04
CA LYS A 193 3.48 18.26 -8.89
C LYS A 193 2.80 18.56 -7.56
N SER A 194 1.79 17.79 -7.18
CA SER A 194 1.08 17.97 -5.90
C SER A 194 2.00 17.73 -4.68
N ILE A 195 2.94 16.79 -4.77
CA ILE A 195 3.96 16.57 -3.73
C ILE A 195 4.88 17.79 -3.60
N ASP A 196 5.37 18.30 -4.72
CA ASP A 196 6.26 19.48 -4.74
C ASP A 196 5.53 20.71 -4.16
N GLU A 197 4.29 20.97 -4.55
CA GLU A 197 3.44 22.03 -4.02
C GLU A 197 3.21 21.86 -2.51
N GLY A 198 2.90 20.63 -2.06
CA GLY A 198 2.72 20.30 -0.65
C GLY A 198 3.96 20.64 0.20
N PHE A 199 5.16 20.49 -0.33
CA PHE A 199 6.39 20.88 0.38
C PHE A 199 6.73 22.38 0.29
N HIS A 200 6.12 23.13 -0.62
CA HIS A 200 6.32 24.58 -0.74
C HIS A 200 5.25 25.39 0.01
N ALA A 201 4.10 24.80 0.35
CA ALA A 201 3.07 25.48 1.14
C ALA A 201 3.60 25.89 2.52
N PRO A 202 3.14 26.98 3.15
CA PRO A 202 3.46 27.30 4.54
C PRO A 202 3.10 26.13 5.48
N ARG A 203 3.83 25.95 6.57
CA ARG A 203 3.38 25.07 7.66
C ARG A 203 2.14 25.71 8.31
N ALA A 204 1.07 24.95 8.42
CA ALA A 204 -0.08 25.33 9.23
C ALA A 204 0.25 25.32 10.72
#